data_edfc14483d893b5df66d335d379a4ffa
#
_entry.id   edfc14483d893b5df66d335d379a4ffa
#
_cell.length_a   1.000
_cell.length_b   1.000
_cell.length_c   1.000
_cell.angle_alpha   90.00
_cell.angle_beta   90.00
_cell.angle_gamma   90.00
#
_symmetry.space_group_name_H-M   'P 1'
#
loop_
_entity.id
_entity.type
_entity.pdbx_description
1 polymer ?
#
loop_
_entity_poly.entity_id
_entity_poly.type
_entity_poly.pdbx_seq_one_letter_code
_entity_poly.pdbx_strand_id
1 'polypeptide(L)'
;DYLQDESRTSGIAESISFPKNEAQVQAIVKILLEQHQPITVQGSRTGITGGAVPVRGHILNLSKMTKVMGLELDNEGKFSIRVQPGISLAELDQQLYSGRFDRHSWDQNALSALEAFNKADRQFWPPDPSERSASIGGIAANNSRGICAHHYGPAGHHIKRIRVVDMNGRIHSITRGQFVFAQGICPLPGGAIIRVGPANLQPESPNDLMDLYLGSEGMFGVITELTLSLQALPRELWGIVFFFEAPSQAVDFLQAIDQRQKNESDTDIVAIEFMDQTTLECIREYKSETGRLREVPAWDTRLAAAVYMEIHGNHPEEVEALSEWLLETAAECGSDPDTTWAFCGEIEIERLRLFRHAAPEAVNHLIDKARQVDSRIAKLGTDMRLRNGSLSEMLEMY
;
A
#
# COMPACT_ATOMS: atom_id res chain seq x y z
N ASP A 1 8.62 16.20 16.34
CA ASP A 1 7.96 15.00 15.73
C ASP A 1 7.45 15.24 14.31
N TYR A 2 6.93 16.45 13.97
CA TYR A 2 6.37 16.72 12.62
C TYR A 2 7.41 17.16 11.60
N LEU A 3 8.67 17.26 11.96
CA LEU A 3 9.77 17.63 11.07
C LEU A 3 10.47 16.42 10.41
N GLN A 4 10.02 15.20 10.72
CA GLN A 4 10.58 13.95 10.23
C GLN A 4 9.51 12.99 9.75
N ASP A 5 9.88 12.08 8.87
CA ASP A 5 9.12 10.89 8.50
C ASP A 5 9.97 9.61 8.70
N GLU A 6 9.52 8.46 8.22
CA GLU A 6 10.28 7.19 8.36
C GLU A 6 11.58 7.13 7.53
N SER A 7 11.86 8.11 6.66
CA SER A 7 13.18 8.25 6.03
C SER A 7 14.28 8.63 7.02
N ARG A 8 13.90 9.04 8.23
CA ARG A 8 14.79 9.61 9.26
C ARG A 8 15.45 10.93 8.87
N THR A 9 15.05 11.53 7.74
CA THR A 9 15.46 12.87 7.34
C THR A 9 14.72 13.91 8.18
N SER A 10 15.42 14.98 8.56
CA SER A 10 14.84 16.09 9.34
C SER A 10 14.68 17.34 8.48
N GLY A 11 13.57 18.01 8.64
CA GLY A 11 13.25 19.26 7.95
C GLY A 11 13.10 20.46 8.89
N ILE A 12 12.59 21.56 8.32
CA ILE A 12 12.33 22.81 9.02
C ILE A 12 10.95 23.32 8.60
N ALA A 13 10.17 23.82 9.57
CA ALA A 13 8.90 24.48 9.31
C ALA A 13 8.69 25.64 10.30
N GLU A 14 7.96 26.68 9.87
CA GLU A 14 7.64 27.83 10.69
C GLU A 14 6.32 27.65 11.47
N SER A 15 5.41 26.86 10.91
CA SER A 15 4.07 26.66 11.51
C SER A 15 3.43 25.34 11.11
N ILE A 16 2.39 24.94 11.83
CA ILE A 16 1.62 23.71 11.57
C ILE A 16 0.15 23.94 11.85
N SER A 17 -0.72 23.30 11.05
CA SER A 17 -2.16 23.26 11.28
C SER A 17 -2.73 21.85 11.18
N PHE A 18 -3.85 21.62 11.86
CA PHE A 18 -4.58 20.35 11.93
C PHE A 18 -6.05 20.56 11.57
N PRO A 19 -6.40 20.70 10.29
CA PRO A 19 -7.79 20.84 9.87
C PRO A 19 -8.59 19.58 10.20
N LYS A 20 -9.90 19.76 10.40
CA LYS A 20 -10.86 18.69 10.69
C LYS A 20 -11.82 18.41 9.53
N ASN A 21 -11.83 19.28 8.53
CA ASN A 21 -12.70 19.17 7.36
C ASN A 21 -12.15 19.96 6.16
N GLU A 22 -12.74 19.72 4.99
CA GLU A 22 -12.36 20.34 3.72
C GLU A 22 -12.43 21.88 3.74
N ALA A 23 -13.44 22.48 4.38
CA ALA A 23 -13.56 23.92 4.46
C ALA A 23 -12.39 24.57 5.22
N GLN A 24 -11.90 23.93 6.27
CA GLN A 24 -10.71 24.38 6.99
C GLN A 24 -9.45 24.22 6.14
N VAL A 25 -9.29 23.11 5.41
CA VAL A 25 -8.18 22.94 4.46
C VAL A 25 -8.19 24.05 3.43
N GLN A 26 -9.34 24.32 2.83
CA GLN A 26 -9.48 25.38 1.84
C GLN A 26 -9.10 26.76 2.38
N ALA A 27 -9.58 27.11 3.58
CA ALA A 27 -9.28 28.39 4.21
C ALA A 27 -7.78 28.54 4.50
N ILE A 28 -7.14 27.49 5.04
CA ILE A 28 -5.70 27.48 5.33
C ILE A 28 -4.90 27.63 4.03
N VAL A 29 -5.21 26.84 2.99
CA VAL A 29 -4.51 26.93 1.69
C VAL A 29 -4.61 28.36 1.12
N LYS A 30 -5.78 28.99 1.13
CA LYS A 30 -5.95 30.37 0.64
C LYS A 30 -5.10 31.38 1.40
N ILE A 31 -5.06 31.31 2.73
CA ILE A 31 -4.22 32.18 3.56
C ILE A 31 -2.75 32.01 3.23
N LEU A 32 -2.28 30.76 3.12
CA LEU A 32 -0.88 30.46 2.84
C LEU A 32 -0.47 30.89 1.42
N LEU A 33 -1.38 30.79 0.45
CA LEU A 33 -1.17 31.31 -0.91
C LEU A 33 -0.97 32.83 -0.93
N GLU A 34 -1.85 33.57 -0.22
CA GLU A 34 -1.72 35.03 -0.08
C GLU A 34 -0.41 35.44 0.58
N GLN A 35 0.10 34.61 1.49
CA GLN A 35 1.37 34.81 2.18
C GLN A 35 2.58 34.26 1.43
N HIS A 36 2.39 33.66 0.25
CA HIS A 36 3.44 32.95 -0.52
C HIS A 36 4.23 31.94 0.31
N GLN A 37 3.57 31.28 1.26
CA GLN A 37 4.19 30.26 2.10
C GLN A 37 4.11 28.87 1.44
N PRO A 38 5.23 28.15 1.34
CA PRO A 38 5.23 26.74 0.94
C PRO A 38 4.44 25.88 1.90
N ILE A 39 3.78 24.85 1.36
CA ILE A 39 2.95 23.92 2.13
C ILE A 39 3.52 22.50 2.00
N THR A 40 3.77 21.87 3.13
CA THR A 40 4.05 20.42 3.17
C THR A 40 2.81 19.72 3.71
N VAL A 41 2.18 18.90 2.88
CA VAL A 41 1.01 18.11 3.28
C VAL A 41 1.48 16.85 4.00
N GLN A 42 0.90 16.55 5.16
CA GLN A 42 1.24 15.37 5.94
C GLN A 42 0.00 14.55 6.30
N GLY A 43 0.14 13.22 6.22
CA GLY A 43 -0.70 12.25 6.90
C GLY A 43 0.00 11.67 8.13
N SER A 44 0.12 10.34 8.22
CA SER A 44 0.81 9.63 9.31
C SER A 44 2.35 9.68 9.24
N ARG A 45 2.93 10.15 8.15
CA ARG A 45 4.39 10.28 7.93
C ARG A 45 5.16 8.96 7.92
N THR A 46 4.51 7.91 7.48
CA THR A 46 5.08 6.56 7.36
C THR A 46 5.90 6.35 6.08
N GLY A 47 5.98 7.35 5.22
CA GLY A 47 6.77 7.32 3.99
C GLY A 47 8.28 7.32 4.27
N ILE A 48 9.05 6.67 3.38
CA ILE A 48 10.50 6.50 3.52
C ILE A 48 11.31 7.34 2.53
N THR A 49 10.66 8.22 1.76
CA THR A 49 11.28 9.02 0.68
C THR A 49 11.39 10.50 1.01
N GLY A 50 11.00 10.90 2.23
CA GLY A 50 11.06 12.30 2.66
C GLY A 50 9.91 13.19 2.16
N GLY A 51 8.88 12.61 1.51
CA GLY A 51 7.74 13.37 0.98
C GLY A 51 6.93 14.15 2.03
N ALA A 52 6.97 13.70 3.28
CA ALA A 52 6.34 14.39 4.40
C ALA A 52 7.29 15.31 5.19
N VAL A 53 8.56 15.42 4.79
CA VAL A 53 9.58 16.23 5.48
C VAL A 53 9.53 17.66 4.96
N PRO A 54 9.24 18.68 5.82
CA PRO A 54 9.15 20.06 5.37
C PRO A 54 10.54 20.64 5.11
N VAL A 55 10.71 21.32 3.98
CA VAL A 55 11.93 22.08 3.68
C VAL A 55 11.88 23.49 4.31
N ARG A 56 10.68 24.06 4.38
CA ARG A 56 10.35 25.37 4.98
C ARG A 56 8.83 25.57 4.96
N GLY A 57 8.33 26.64 5.53
CA GLY A 57 6.94 27.09 5.40
C GLY A 57 6.01 26.41 6.40
N HIS A 58 4.85 25.99 5.93
CA HIS A 58 3.75 25.51 6.76
C HIS A 58 3.52 24.02 6.58
N ILE A 59 3.32 23.31 7.69
CA ILE A 59 2.86 21.93 7.70
C ILE A 59 1.33 21.89 7.77
N LEU A 60 0.70 21.28 6.78
CA LEU A 60 -0.72 20.97 6.77
C LEU A 60 -0.93 19.50 7.10
N ASN A 61 -1.17 19.19 8.36
CA ASN A 61 -1.29 17.81 8.82
C ASN A 61 -2.75 17.36 8.90
N LEU A 62 -3.11 16.32 8.15
CA LEU A 62 -4.48 15.85 7.99
C LEU A 62 -4.91 14.79 9.01
N SER A 63 -4.11 14.49 10.02
CA SER A 63 -4.37 13.43 11.02
C SER A 63 -5.65 13.61 11.84
N LYS A 64 -6.29 14.78 11.79
CA LYS A 64 -7.59 15.04 12.43
C LYS A 64 -8.79 14.84 11.49
N MET A 65 -8.57 14.48 10.24
CA MET A 65 -9.59 14.17 9.25
C MET A 65 -9.75 12.65 9.13
N THR A 66 -10.42 12.01 10.09
CA THR A 66 -10.48 10.55 10.23
C THR A 66 -11.87 9.94 10.04
N LYS A 67 -12.86 10.73 9.59
CA LYS A 67 -14.25 10.26 9.50
C LYS A 67 -14.47 9.33 8.31
N VAL A 68 -15.29 8.30 8.53
CA VAL A 68 -15.99 7.58 7.46
C VAL A 68 -17.26 8.36 7.14
N MET A 69 -17.38 8.78 5.88
CA MET A 69 -18.43 9.72 5.42
C MET A 69 -19.67 9.00 4.89
N GLY A 70 -19.59 7.71 4.58
CA GLY A 70 -20.70 6.89 4.12
C GLY A 70 -20.26 5.68 3.32
N LEU A 71 -21.21 4.75 3.13
CA LEU A 71 -21.12 3.65 2.19
C LEU A 71 -21.92 3.97 0.94
N GLU A 72 -21.52 3.46 -0.19
CA GLU A 72 -22.23 3.53 -1.46
C GLU A 72 -22.38 2.10 -2.02
N LEU A 73 -23.54 1.78 -2.58
CA LEU A 73 -23.81 0.53 -3.30
C LEU A 73 -24.20 0.92 -4.71
N ASP A 74 -23.48 0.43 -5.72
CA ASP A 74 -23.79 0.70 -7.10
C ASP A 74 -24.84 -0.29 -7.67
N ASN A 75 -25.24 -0.05 -8.91
CA ASN A 75 -26.26 -0.89 -9.59
C ASN A 75 -25.75 -2.32 -9.91
N GLU A 76 -24.46 -2.56 -9.83
CA GLU A 76 -23.85 -3.88 -10.02
C GLU A 76 -23.69 -4.64 -8.69
N GLY A 77 -24.13 -4.05 -7.58
CA GLY A 77 -23.99 -4.64 -6.24
C GLY A 77 -22.61 -4.48 -5.63
N LYS A 78 -21.77 -3.60 -6.18
CA LYS A 78 -20.41 -3.35 -5.65
C LYS A 78 -20.43 -2.24 -4.60
N PHE A 79 -19.77 -2.50 -3.48
CA PHE A 79 -19.64 -1.52 -2.41
C PHE A 79 -18.48 -0.57 -2.63
N SER A 80 -18.64 0.65 -2.15
CA SER A 80 -17.57 1.62 -1.95
C SER A 80 -17.78 2.40 -0.65
N ILE A 81 -16.70 2.93 -0.10
CA ILE A 81 -16.71 3.66 1.16
C ILE A 81 -16.07 5.04 0.99
N ARG A 82 -16.73 6.08 1.50
CA ARG A 82 -16.20 7.43 1.50
C ARG A 82 -15.51 7.73 2.81
N VAL A 83 -14.26 8.17 2.74
CA VAL A 83 -13.42 8.41 3.92
C VAL A 83 -12.69 9.74 3.82
N GLN A 84 -12.37 10.32 4.97
CA GLN A 84 -11.42 11.40 5.08
C GLN A 84 -9.97 10.88 5.05
N PRO A 85 -9.00 11.69 4.57
CA PRO A 85 -7.65 11.23 4.26
C PRO A 85 -6.79 10.83 5.47
N GLY A 86 -7.13 11.29 6.67
CA GLY A 86 -6.35 11.03 7.89
C GLY A 86 -6.68 9.74 8.61
N ILE A 87 -7.74 9.01 8.20
CA ILE A 87 -8.02 7.68 8.77
C ILE A 87 -6.88 6.73 8.41
N SER A 88 -6.42 5.91 9.36
CA SER A 88 -5.40 4.91 9.11
C SER A 88 -5.99 3.66 8.43
N LEU A 89 -5.15 2.89 7.75
CA LEU A 89 -5.55 1.60 7.18
C LEU A 89 -6.09 0.67 8.27
N ALA A 90 -5.41 0.58 9.41
CA ALA A 90 -5.86 -0.25 10.53
C ALA A 90 -7.24 0.14 11.06
N GLU A 91 -7.52 1.46 11.20
CA GLU A 91 -8.84 1.94 11.63
C GLU A 91 -9.92 1.65 10.59
N LEU A 92 -9.62 1.81 9.30
CA LEU A 92 -10.53 1.48 8.21
C LEU A 92 -10.88 0.00 8.22
N ASP A 93 -9.87 -0.88 8.30
CA ASP A 93 -10.06 -2.33 8.32
C ASP A 93 -10.87 -2.78 9.52
N GLN A 94 -10.58 -2.22 10.69
CA GLN A 94 -11.35 -2.50 11.91
C GLN A 94 -12.83 -2.12 11.77
N GLN A 95 -13.12 -0.98 11.12
CA GLN A 95 -14.50 -0.54 10.89
C GLN A 95 -15.20 -1.41 9.85
N LEU A 96 -14.52 -1.77 8.76
CA LEU A 96 -15.04 -2.70 7.74
C LEU A 96 -15.31 -4.09 8.34
N TYR A 97 -14.37 -4.61 9.13
CA TYR A 97 -14.50 -5.90 9.81
C TYR A 97 -15.68 -5.95 10.78
N SER A 98 -15.85 -4.90 11.59
CA SER A 98 -16.88 -4.85 12.62
C SER A 98 -18.26 -4.41 12.12
N GLY A 99 -18.33 -3.80 10.94
CA GLY A 99 -19.54 -3.13 10.43
C GLY A 99 -19.99 -1.93 11.28
N ARG A 100 -19.13 -1.44 12.19
CA ARG A 100 -19.47 -0.37 13.15
C ARG A 100 -18.85 0.95 12.70
N PHE A 101 -19.70 1.90 12.34
CA PHE A 101 -19.33 3.21 11.85
C PHE A 101 -19.98 4.31 12.67
N ASP A 102 -19.31 5.47 12.80
CA ASP A 102 -19.96 6.70 13.26
C ASP A 102 -20.85 7.27 12.14
N ARG A 103 -22.16 7.19 12.32
CA ARG A 103 -23.18 7.48 11.30
C ARG A 103 -23.83 8.85 11.44
N HIS A 104 -23.35 9.69 12.35
CA HIS A 104 -24.00 10.97 12.67
C HIS A 104 -24.18 11.92 11.48
N SER A 105 -23.34 11.81 10.46
CA SER A 105 -23.39 12.68 9.27
C SER A 105 -23.83 11.94 8.00
N TRP A 106 -24.30 10.68 8.11
CA TRP A 106 -24.67 9.87 6.96
C TRP A 106 -26.06 10.22 6.44
N ASP A 107 -26.20 10.30 5.12
CA ASP A 107 -27.48 10.43 4.46
C ASP A 107 -28.25 9.09 4.39
N GLN A 108 -29.51 9.14 3.94
CA GLN A 108 -30.37 7.95 3.84
C GLN A 108 -29.81 6.90 2.88
N ASN A 109 -29.13 7.30 1.81
CA ASN A 109 -28.55 6.37 0.85
C ASN A 109 -27.40 5.59 1.48
N ALA A 110 -26.53 6.26 2.25
CA ALA A 110 -25.44 5.63 2.97
C ALA A 110 -25.94 4.66 4.06
N LEU A 111 -27.06 5.00 4.74
CA LEU A 111 -27.68 4.11 5.72
C LEU A 111 -28.29 2.88 5.05
N SER A 112 -28.95 3.02 3.90
CA SER A 112 -29.46 1.89 3.12
C SER A 112 -28.33 1.00 2.58
N ALA A 113 -27.23 1.60 2.14
CA ALA A 113 -26.04 0.85 1.72
C ALA A 113 -25.43 0.06 2.89
N LEU A 114 -25.43 0.60 4.11
CA LEU A 114 -24.98 -0.09 5.32
C LEU A 114 -25.87 -1.32 5.65
N GLU A 115 -27.18 -1.21 5.48
CA GLU A 115 -28.07 -2.36 5.67
C GLU A 115 -27.77 -3.50 4.69
N ALA A 116 -27.44 -3.17 3.44
CA ALA A 116 -27.02 -4.14 2.44
C ALA A 116 -25.62 -4.70 2.77
N PHE A 117 -24.68 -3.86 3.17
CA PHE A 117 -23.32 -4.22 3.56
C PHE A 117 -23.30 -5.26 4.70
N ASN A 118 -24.14 -5.06 5.72
CA ASN A 118 -24.24 -5.98 6.86
C ASN A 118 -24.87 -7.34 6.51
N LYS A 119 -25.46 -7.49 5.34
CA LYS A 119 -26.05 -8.75 4.84
C LYS A 119 -25.20 -9.44 3.77
N ALA A 120 -24.23 -8.71 3.20
CA ALA A 120 -23.34 -9.22 2.18
C ALA A 120 -22.18 -10.02 2.81
N ASP A 121 -21.44 -10.75 1.95
CA ASP A 121 -20.13 -11.28 2.32
C ASP A 121 -19.24 -10.15 2.81
N ARG A 122 -18.31 -10.47 3.71
CA ARG A 122 -17.39 -9.49 4.27
C ARG A 122 -16.65 -8.75 3.15
N GLN A 123 -16.51 -7.43 3.29
CA GLN A 123 -15.84 -6.57 2.33
C GLN A 123 -14.52 -6.08 2.89
N PHE A 124 -13.54 -5.89 2.03
CA PHE A 124 -12.23 -5.32 2.37
C PHE A 124 -11.75 -4.34 1.31
N TRP A 125 -10.76 -3.54 1.65
CA TRP A 125 -10.05 -2.68 0.72
C TRP A 125 -8.71 -3.34 0.37
N PRO A 126 -8.46 -3.75 -0.89
CA PRO A 126 -7.34 -4.62 -1.24
C PRO A 126 -5.92 -4.06 -1.02
N PRO A 127 -5.65 -2.74 -1.13
CA PRO A 127 -4.31 -2.21 -0.87
C PRO A 127 -3.86 -2.46 0.56
N ASP A 128 -2.75 -3.17 0.72
CA ASP A 128 -2.19 -3.57 2.01
C ASP A 128 -0.70 -3.17 2.12
N PRO A 129 -0.38 -1.86 2.24
CA PRO A 129 0.98 -1.44 2.50
C PRO A 129 1.46 -1.96 3.86
N SER A 130 2.78 -2.22 3.97
CA SER A 130 3.39 -2.84 5.15
C SER A 130 3.12 -2.09 6.46
N GLU A 131 2.92 -0.78 6.39
CA GLU A 131 2.67 0.06 7.57
C GLU A 131 1.17 0.35 7.72
N ARG A 132 0.52 -0.39 8.59
CA ARG A 132 -0.93 -0.29 8.81
C ARG A 132 -1.38 1.01 9.51
N SER A 133 -0.46 1.76 10.12
CA SER A 133 -0.73 3.11 10.65
C SER A 133 -0.72 4.19 9.56
N ALA A 134 -0.37 3.84 8.32
CA ALA A 134 -0.42 4.75 7.19
C ALA A 134 -1.84 5.28 6.97
N SER A 135 -1.96 6.60 6.78
CA SER A 135 -3.24 7.24 6.48
C SER A 135 -3.67 6.96 5.05
N ILE A 136 -4.97 6.79 4.82
CA ILE A 136 -5.54 6.52 3.50
C ILE A 136 -5.16 7.62 2.48
N GLY A 137 -5.16 8.89 2.90
CA GLY A 137 -4.69 10.00 2.06
C GLY A 137 -3.21 9.91 1.72
N GLY A 138 -2.36 9.43 2.65
CA GLY A 138 -0.94 9.17 2.42
C GLY A 138 -0.73 8.00 1.48
N ILE A 139 -1.48 6.91 1.64
CA ILE A 139 -1.46 5.75 0.75
C ILE A 139 -1.84 6.17 -0.69
N ALA A 140 -2.88 7.00 -0.84
CA ALA A 140 -3.30 7.53 -2.14
C ALA A 140 -2.26 8.49 -2.73
N ALA A 141 -1.76 9.45 -1.93
CA ALA A 141 -0.77 10.43 -2.39
C ALA A 141 0.56 9.79 -2.82
N ASN A 142 0.91 8.64 -2.26
CA ASN A 142 2.08 7.84 -2.65
C ASN A 142 1.76 6.78 -3.71
N ASN A 143 0.48 6.57 -4.05
CA ASN A 143 -0.01 5.45 -4.86
C ASN A 143 0.61 4.12 -4.40
N SER A 144 0.53 3.88 -3.10
CA SER A 144 1.25 2.78 -2.44
C SER A 144 0.91 1.43 -3.06
N ARG A 145 1.92 0.60 -3.15
CA ARG A 145 1.81 -0.82 -3.50
C ARG A 145 1.94 -1.62 -2.22
N GLY A 146 1.00 -2.45 -1.91
CA GLY A 146 1.10 -3.40 -0.83
C GLY A 146 1.61 -4.75 -1.32
N ILE A 147 1.74 -5.70 -0.41
CA ILE A 147 2.13 -7.06 -0.71
C ILE A 147 1.19 -7.72 -1.73
N CYS A 148 -0.12 -7.48 -1.61
CA CYS A 148 -1.13 -8.00 -2.51
C CYS A 148 -1.23 -7.24 -3.85
N ALA A 149 -0.36 -6.25 -4.09
CA ALA A 149 -0.35 -5.49 -5.34
C ALA A 149 0.02 -6.34 -6.56
N HIS A 150 0.58 -7.53 -6.36
CA HIS A 150 0.82 -8.49 -7.43
C HIS A 150 -0.47 -8.84 -8.18
N HIS A 151 -1.55 -9.10 -7.44
CA HIS A 151 -2.87 -9.43 -7.99
C HIS A 151 -3.79 -8.20 -8.05
N TYR A 152 -3.95 -7.48 -6.96
CA TYR A 152 -4.91 -6.38 -6.87
C TYR A 152 -4.43 -5.06 -7.48
N GLY A 153 -3.13 -4.91 -7.71
CA GLY A 153 -2.55 -3.66 -8.19
C GLY A 153 -2.35 -2.61 -7.09
N PRO A 154 -1.88 -1.40 -7.48
CA PRO A 154 -1.63 -0.30 -6.57
C PRO A 154 -2.93 0.32 -6.03
N ALA A 155 -2.80 1.13 -4.97
CA ALA A 155 -3.92 1.80 -4.31
C ALA A 155 -4.82 2.59 -5.26
N GLY A 156 -4.24 3.22 -6.29
CA GLY A 156 -4.98 4.01 -7.28
C GLY A 156 -6.01 3.21 -8.07
N HIS A 157 -5.86 1.89 -8.22
CA HIS A 157 -6.85 1.03 -8.88
C HIS A 157 -8.14 0.88 -8.04
N HIS A 158 -8.06 1.13 -6.75
CA HIS A 158 -9.15 0.96 -5.79
C HIS A 158 -9.72 2.30 -5.31
N ILE A 159 -9.48 3.39 -6.05
CA ILE A 159 -10.03 4.72 -5.76
C ILE A 159 -10.95 5.14 -6.90
N LYS A 160 -12.25 5.25 -6.60
CA LYS A 160 -13.29 5.66 -7.55
C LYS A 160 -13.39 7.17 -7.71
N ARG A 161 -13.22 7.92 -6.62
CA ARG A 161 -13.39 9.38 -6.59
C ARG A 161 -12.51 10.00 -5.53
N ILE A 162 -11.97 11.17 -5.82
CA ILE A 162 -11.28 12.03 -4.86
C ILE A 162 -11.91 13.42 -4.84
N ARG A 163 -11.86 14.06 -3.66
CA ARG A 163 -12.05 15.51 -3.54
C ARG A 163 -10.71 16.12 -3.16
N VAL A 164 -10.39 17.22 -3.82
CA VAL A 164 -9.10 17.89 -3.64
C VAL A 164 -9.28 19.40 -3.52
N VAL A 165 -8.47 20.01 -2.70
CA VAL A 165 -8.22 21.45 -2.69
C VAL A 165 -6.96 21.68 -3.51
N ASP A 166 -7.08 22.31 -4.67
CA ASP A 166 -5.95 22.62 -5.55
C ASP A 166 -5.04 23.73 -4.98
N MET A 167 -3.91 23.97 -5.63
CA MET A 167 -2.96 24.99 -5.23
C MET A 167 -3.46 26.44 -5.45
N ASN A 168 -4.70 26.62 -5.93
CA ASN A 168 -5.38 27.93 -5.98
C ASN A 168 -6.49 28.02 -4.92
N GLY A 169 -6.60 27.05 -4.02
CA GLY A 169 -7.63 26.97 -3.00
C GLY A 169 -9.03 26.68 -3.56
N ARG A 170 -9.15 26.07 -4.73
CA ARG A 170 -10.40 25.64 -5.33
C ARG A 170 -10.66 24.17 -4.98
N ILE A 171 -11.92 23.83 -4.76
CA ILE A 171 -12.34 22.46 -4.49
C ILE A 171 -12.75 21.81 -5.81
N HIS A 172 -12.22 20.62 -6.07
CA HIS A 172 -12.58 19.79 -7.21
C HIS A 172 -13.02 18.41 -6.72
N SER A 173 -14.02 17.85 -7.42
CA SER A 173 -14.39 16.43 -7.29
C SER A 173 -14.04 15.74 -8.61
N ILE A 174 -13.20 14.73 -8.54
CA ILE A 174 -12.67 14.01 -9.70
C ILE A 174 -13.07 12.54 -9.55
N THR A 175 -13.84 12.06 -10.52
CA THR A 175 -14.26 10.65 -10.61
C THR A 175 -13.41 9.94 -11.65
N ARG A 176 -13.01 8.71 -11.38
CA ARG A 176 -12.26 7.87 -12.32
C ARG A 176 -12.98 7.76 -13.65
N GLY A 177 -12.27 7.97 -14.76
CA GLY A 177 -12.83 7.99 -16.11
C GLY A 177 -13.50 9.29 -16.53
N GLN A 178 -13.63 10.28 -15.65
CA GLN A 178 -14.29 11.56 -15.97
C GLN A 178 -13.42 12.48 -16.83
N PHE A 179 -12.13 12.50 -16.59
CA PHE A 179 -11.16 13.36 -17.26
C PHE A 179 -9.99 12.52 -17.77
N VAL A 180 -10.19 11.91 -18.93
CA VAL A 180 -9.21 10.99 -19.53
C VAL A 180 -8.23 11.76 -20.42
N PHE A 181 -6.96 11.40 -20.33
CA PHE A 181 -5.94 11.92 -21.24
C PHE A 181 -6.12 11.33 -22.65
N ALA A 182 -6.28 12.21 -23.63
CA ALA A 182 -6.29 11.85 -25.03
C ALA A 182 -5.08 12.50 -25.72
N GLN A 183 -4.19 11.70 -26.30
CA GLN A 183 -2.96 12.18 -26.97
C GLN A 183 -2.10 13.13 -26.09
N GLY A 184 -2.01 12.86 -24.79
CA GLY A 184 -1.27 13.69 -23.84
C GLY A 184 -1.98 14.98 -23.42
N ILE A 185 -3.25 15.13 -23.73
CA ILE A 185 -4.07 16.29 -23.36
C ILE A 185 -5.19 15.84 -22.42
N CYS A 186 -5.31 16.49 -21.28
CA CYS A 186 -6.41 16.28 -20.32
C CYS A 186 -7.14 17.60 -20.05
N PRO A 187 -8.46 17.68 -20.26
CA PRO A 187 -9.24 18.82 -19.83
C PRO A 187 -9.34 18.84 -18.30
N LEU A 188 -9.20 20.02 -17.71
CA LEU A 188 -9.38 20.24 -16.29
C LEU A 188 -10.82 20.70 -15.98
N PRO A 189 -11.31 20.48 -14.75
CA PRO A 189 -12.48 21.19 -14.27
C PRO A 189 -12.30 22.70 -14.41
N GLY A 190 -13.24 23.36 -15.11
CA GLY A 190 -13.17 24.80 -15.38
C GLY A 190 -12.58 25.19 -16.74
N GLY A 191 -12.30 24.21 -17.63
CA GLY A 191 -11.95 24.44 -19.04
C GLY A 191 -10.46 24.68 -19.31
N ALA A 192 -9.59 24.65 -18.30
CA ALA A 192 -8.15 24.62 -18.51
C ALA A 192 -7.70 23.25 -19.06
N ILE A 193 -6.50 23.20 -19.64
CA ILE A 193 -5.96 21.99 -20.26
C ILE A 193 -4.58 21.70 -19.66
N ILE A 194 -4.36 20.47 -19.19
CA ILE A 194 -3.02 19.94 -18.90
C ILE A 194 -2.48 19.23 -20.15
N ARG A 195 -1.22 19.49 -20.47
CA ARG A 195 -0.48 18.78 -21.51
C ARG A 195 0.63 17.97 -20.85
N VAL A 196 0.66 16.67 -21.13
CA VAL A 196 1.73 15.75 -20.71
C VAL A 196 2.54 15.42 -21.96
N GLY A 197 3.85 15.55 -21.86
CA GLY A 197 4.74 15.26 -23.00
C GLY A 197 4.68 13.78 -23.40
N PRO A 198 4.90 13.44 -24.68
CA PRO A 198 4.82 12.07 -25.19
C PRO A 198 5.82 11.10 -24.52
N ALA A 199 6.92 11.61 -23.96
CA ALA A 199 7.90 10.79 -23.24
C ALA A 199 7.38 10.18 -21.93
N ASN A 200 6.27 10.70 -21.40
CA ASN A 200 5.69 10.27 -20.14
C ASN A 200 4.47 9.35 -20.34
N LEU A 201 4.04 9.13 -21.58
CA LEU A 201 2.95 8.24 -21.93
C LEU A 201 3.48 6.82 -22.08
N GLN A 202 3.81 6.17 -20.98
CA GLN A 202 4.03 4.73 -20.99
C GLN A 202 2.67 4.01 -21.12
N PRO A 203 2.60 2.78 -21.65
CA PRO A 203 1.35 2.02 -21.75
C PRO A 203 0.60 1.87 -20.43
N GLU A 204 1.31 2.00 -19.32
CA GLU A 204 0.79 1.97 -17.95
C GLU A 204 0.67 3.37 -17.33
N SER A 205 0.89 4.40 -18.11
CA SER A 205 0.79 5.79 -17.63
C SER A 205 -0.65 6.13 -17.32
N PRO A 206 -0.84 7.01 -16.34
CA PRO A 206 -2.15 7.48 -15.96
C PRO A 206 -2.88 8.03 -17.18
N ASN A 207 -4.00 7.43 -17.47
CA ASN A 207 -4.90 7.89 -18.53
C ASN A 207 -5.99 8.84 -17.99
N ASP A 208 -5.92 9.20 -16.71
CA ASP A 208 -6.97 9.94 -16.00
C ASP A 208 -6.37 11.09 -15.17
N LEU A 209 -7.08 12.19 -15.05
CA LEU A 209 -6.69 13.34 -14.23
C LEU A 209 -6.42 12.95 -12.76
N MET A 210 -7.19 11.99 -12.25
CA MET A 210 -7.00 11.49 -10.87
C MET A 210 -5.58 10.98 -10.65
N ASP A 211 -4.97 10.35 -11.66
CA ASP A 211 -3.64 9.78 -11.57
C ASP A 211 -2.51 10.83 -11.44
N LEU A 212 -2.80 12.10 -11.72
CA LEU A 212 -1.89 13.19 -11.38
C LEU A 212 -1.82 13.49 -9.88
N TYR A 213 -2.89 13.21 -9.15
CA TYR A 213 -2.96 13.39 -7.69
C TYR A 213 -2.46 12.16 -6.95
N LEU A 214 -2.72 10.98 -7.50
CA LEU A 214 -2.27 9.70 -6.95
C LEU A 214 -0.78 9.50 -7.26
N GLY A 215 0.03 9.34 -6.24
CA GLY A 215 1.49 9.27 -6.37
C GLY A 215 2.19 10.62 -6.50
N SER A 216 1.48 11.74 -6.31
CA SER A 216 2.05 13.10 -6.40
C SER A 216 2.66 13.63 -5.10
N GLU A 217 2.53 12.88 -4.00
CA GLU A 217 2.98 13.29 -2.67
C GLU A 217 2.45 14.68 -2.24
N GLY A 218 1.25 15.05 -2.73
CA GLY A 218 0.60 16.32 -2.42
C GLY A 218 1.06 17.52 -3.25
N MET A 219 1.88 17.33 -4.29
CA MET A 219 2.41 18.42 -5.11
C MET A 219 1.34 19.21 -5.87
N PHE A 220 0.24 18.57 -6.28
CA PHE A 220 -0.82 19.22 -7.08
C PHE A 220 -2.01 19.70 -6.25
N GLY A 221 -2.06 19.37 -4.97
CA GLY A 221 -3.15 19.76 -4.08
C GLY A 221 -3.32 18.82 -2.90
N VAL A 222 -4.30 19.12 -2.09
CA VAL A 222 -4.59 18.41 -0.85
C VAL A 222 -5.82 17.53 -1.05
N ILE A 223 -5.67 16.22 -0.98
CA ILE A 223 -6.80 15.28 -1.00
C ILE A 223 -7.56 15.42 0.33
N THR A 224 -8.87 15.68 0.26
CA THR A 224 -9.73 15.94 1.43
C THR A 224 -10.79 14.86 1.66
N GLU A 225 -11.13 14.08 0.63
CA GLU A 225 -12.03 12.93 0.71
C GLU A 225 -11.65 11.90 -0.38
N LEU A 226 -11.84 10.63 -0.09
CA LEU A 226 -11.65 9.53 -1.03
C LEU A 226 -12.89 8.63 -1.03
N THR A 227 -13.28 8.15 -2.21
CA THR A 227 -14.22 7.04 -2.36
C THR A 227 -13.45 5.80 -2.80
N LEU A 228 -13.38 4.82 -1.93
CA LEU A 228 -12.61 3.58 -2.10
C LEU A 228 -13.53 2.46 -2.60
N SER A 229 -13.10 1.72 -3.62
CA SER A 229 -13.79 0.50 -4.06
C SER A 229 -13.50 -0.63 -3.11
N LEU A 230 -14.54 -1.28 -2.61
CA LEU A 230 -14.39 -2.49 -1.79
C LEU A 230 -14.54 -3.74 -2.66
N GLN A 231 -13.98 -4.83 -2.19
CA GLN A 231 -14.13 -6.15 -2.77
C GLN A 231 -14.64 -7.12 -1.70
N ALA A 232 -15.34 -8.18 -2.13
CA ALA A 232 -15.67 -9.26 -1.23
C ALA A 232 -14.39 -9.97 -0.77
N LEU A 233 -14.28 -10.23 0.54
CA LEU A 233 -13.15 -10.97 1.07
C LEU A 233 -13.22 -12.41 0.55
N PRO A 234 -12.14 -12.93 -0.04
CA PRO A 234 -12.09 -14.33 -0.46
C PRO A 234 -12.35 -15.28 0.70
N ARG A 235 -12.95 -16.44 0.40
CA ARG A 235 -13.31 -17.43 1.43
C ARG A 235 -12.11 -18.23 1.91
N GLU A 236 -11.18 -18.47 0.98
CA GLU A 236 -9.93 -19.19 1.22
C GLU A 236 -8.77 -18.22 1.20
N LEU A 237 -8.06 -18.18 2.30
CA LEU A 237 -6.86 -17.36 2.50
C LEU A 237 -5.75 -18.30 2.97
N TRP A 238 -4.74 -18.49 2.12
CA TRP A 238 -3.60 -19.35 2.41
C TRP A 238 -2.31 -18.56 2.32
N GLY A 239 -1.38 -18.83 3.24
CA GLY A 239 -0.04 -18.27 3.25
C GLY A 239 0.99 -19.37 3.31
N ILE A 240 2.02 -19.30 2.46
CA ILE A 240 3.07 -20.30 2.37
C ILE A 240 4.44 -19.61 2.37
N VAL A 241 5.40 -20.15 3.09
CA VAL A 241 6.82 -19.75 3.00
C VAL A 241 7.65 -20.97 2.63
N PHE A 242 8.28 -20.88 1.48
CA PHE A 242 9.24 -21.85 1.01
C PHE A 242 10.66 -21.38 1.35
N PHE A 243 11.49 -22.30 1.81
CA PHE A 243 12.89 -22.01 2.14
C PHE A 243 13.83 -22.79 1.21
N PHE A 244 14.97 -22.19 0.90
CA PHE A 244 15.98 -22.74 0.00
C PHE A 244 17.38 -22.60 0.58
N GLU A 245 18.26 -23.59 0.34
CA GLU A 245 19.66 -23.54 0.75
C GLU A 245 20.51 -22.61 -0.14
N ALA A 246 20.05 -22.30 -1.36
CA ALA A 246 20.71 -21.38 -2.27
C ALA A 246 19.71 -20.40 -2.91
N PRO A 247 20.05 -19.10 -3.05
CA PRO A 247 19.18 -18.11 -3.71
C PRO A 247 18.81 -18.49 -5.16
N SER A 248 19.71 -19.17 -5.90
CA SER A 248 19.42 -19.63 -7.26
C SER A 248 18.23 -20.59 -7.34
N GLN A 249 18.07 -21.47 -6.34
CA GLN A 249 16.94 -22.39 -6.27
C GLN A 249 15.60 -21.64 -6.12
N ALA A 250 15.58 -20.60 -5.29
CA ALA A 250 14.41 -19.73 -5.15
C ALA A 250 14.11 -18.96 -6.45
N VAL A 251 15.13 -18.56 -7.19
CA VAL A 251 14.96 -17.91 -8.52
C VAL A 251 14.37 -18.89 -9.52
N ASP A 252 14.84 -20.14 -9.58
CA ASP A 252 14.29 -21.17 -10.47
C ASP A 252 12.81 -21.40 -10.16
N PHE A 253 12.46 -21.47 -8.87
CA PHE A 253 11.06 -21.56 -8.41
C PHE A 253 10.22 -20.37 -8.86
N LEU A 254 10.69 -19.13 -8.68
CA LEU A 254 9.99 -17.91 -9.10
C LEU A 254 9.82 -17.85 -10.63
N GLN A 255 10.79 -18.35 -11.40
CA GLN A 255 10.68 -18.44 -12.87
C GLN A 255 9.62 -19.45 -13.30
N ALA A 256 9.50 -20.59 -12.60
CA ALA A 256 8.45 -21.56 -12.86
C ALA A 256 7.05 -20.97 -12.61
N ILE A 257 6.89 -20.19 -11.53
CA ILE A 257 5.64 -19.47 -11.23
C ILE A 257 5.31 -18.45 -12.32
N ASP A 258 6.29 -17.62 -12.73
CA ASP A 258 6.11 -16.61 -13.79
C ASP A 258 5.70 -17.25 -15.13
N GLN A 259 6.27 -18.40 -15.46
CA GLN A 259 5.88 -19.15 -16.66
C GLN A 259 4.44 -19.66 -16.58
N ARG A 260 4.03 -20.19 -15.43
CA ARG A 260 2.65 -20.63 -15.23
C ARG A 260 1.68 -19.46 -15.36
N GLN A 261 1.94 -18.34 -14.67
CA GLN A 261 1.08 -17.15 -14.71
C GLN A 261 0.93 -16.54 -16.12
N LYS A 262 1.93 -16.68 -16.98
CA LYS A 262 1.84 -16.25 -18.39
C LYS A 262 0.94 -17.13 -19.23
N ASN A 263 0.79 -18.41 -18.87
CA ASN A 263 0.02 -19.39 -19.61
C ASN A 263 -1.41 -19.55 -19.07
N GLU A 264 -1.61 -19.29 -17.79
CA GLU A 264 -2.88 -19.41 -17.10
C GLU A 264 -3.31 -18.01 -16.62
N SER A 265 -4.46 -17.52 -17.11
CA SER A 265 -4.91 -16.15 -16.85
C SER A 265 -5.48 -15.93 -15.46
N ASP A 266 -5.64 -16.98 -14.65
CA ASP A 266 -6.34 -16.92 -13.36
C ASP A 266 -5.51 -17.64 -12.29
N THR A 267 -4.56 -16.92 -11.74
CA THR A 267 -3.82 -17.42 -10.56
C THR A 267 -4.26 -16.65 -9.34
N ASP A 268 -4.74 -17.38 -8.35
CA ASP A 268 -5.15 -16.85 -7.03
C ASP A 268 -3.94 -16.42 -6.16
N ILE A 269 -2.73 -16.39 -6.73
CA ILE A 269 -1.52 -15.92 -6.05
C ILE A 269 -1.59 -14.39 -5.96
N VAL A 270 -1.78 -13.88 -4.76
CA VAL A 270 -1.96 -12.44 -4.52
C VAL A 270 -0.69 -11.74 -4.05
N ALA A 271 0.22 -12.48 -3.44
CA ALA A 271 1.48 -11.97 -2.94
C ALA A 271 2.62 -12.93 -3.24
N ILE A 272 3.76 -12.38 -3.66
CA ILE A 272 5.03 -13.08 -3.82
C ILE A 272 6.13 -12.14 -3.35
N GLU A 273 6.90 -12.55 -2.33
CA GLU A 273 8.07 -11.80 -1.85
C GLU A 273 9.28 -12.72 -1.71
N PHE A 274 10.39 -12.31 -2.28
CA PHE A 274 11.67 -12.97 -2.13
C PHE A 274 12.48 -12.32 -1.00
N MET A 275 13.07 -13.13 -0.15
CA MET A 275 13.99 -12.72 0.91
C MET A 275 15.31 -13.44 0.72
N ASP A 276 16.39 -12.67 0.62
CA ASP A 276 17.73 -13.19 0.49
C ASP A 276 18.33 -13.60 1.86
N GLN A 277 19.53 -14.14 1.83
CA GLN A 277 20.26 -14.55 3.02
C GLN A 277 20.47 -13.39 4.00
N THR A 278 20.81 -12.21 3.50
CA THR A 278 21.05 -11.03 4.34
C THR A 278 19.78 -10.62 5.09
N THR A 279 18.63 -10.64 4.40
CA THR A 279 17.33 -10.35 5.01
C THR A 279 16.99 -11.37 6.10
N LEU A 280 17.18 -12.67 5.83
CA LEU A 280 16.94 -13.74 6.81
C LEU A 280 17.84 -13.62 8.05
N GLU A 281 19.11 -13.27 7.87
CA GLU A 281 20.05 -13.01 8.94
C GLU A 281 19.63 -11.79 9.78
N CYS A 282 19.29 -10.68 9.15
CA CYS A 282 18.78 -9.49 9.83
C CYS A 282 17.55 -9.77 10.69
N ILE A 283 16.58 -10.54 10.16
CA ILE A 283 15.37 -10.93 10.91
C ILE A 283 15.76 -11.79 12.12
N ARG A 284 16.70 -12.74 11.95
CA ARG A 284 17.18 -13.63 13.03
C ARG A 284 17.87 -12.84 14.15
N GLU A 285 18.73 -11.90 13.79
CA GLU A 285 19.40 -11.01 14.74
C GLU A 285 18.39 -10.13 15.49
N TYR A 286 17.47 -9.50 14.76
CA TYR A 286 16.41 -8.68 15.34
C TYR A 286 15.55 -9.45 16.34
N LYS A 287 15.15 -10.69 15.98
CA LYS A 287 14.42 -11.60 16.87
C LYS A 287 15.20 -11.92 18.15
N SER A 288 16.49 -12.22 18.01
CA SER A 288 17.39 -12.57 19.12
C SER A 288 17.62 -11.39 20.06
N GLU A 289 17.89 -10.20 19.52
CA GLU A 289 18.24 -9.01 20.30
C GLU A 289 17.03 -8.40 21.02
N THR A 290 15.86 -8.38 20.37
CA THR A 290 14.70 -7.68 20.89
C THR A 290 13.73 -8.57 21.65
N GLY A 291 13.82 -9.88 21.49
CA GLY A 291 12.83 -10.85 21.98
C GLY A 291 11.45 -10.69 21.34
N ARG A 292 11.33 -9.92 20.26
CA ARG A 292 10.13 -9.82 19.43
C ARG A 292 10.00 -11.02 18.50
N LEU A 293 8.89 -11.12 17.77
CA LEU A 293 8.63 -12.20 16.81
C LEU A 293 8.66 -13.61 17.43
N ARG A 294 8.19 -13.75 18.67
CA ARG A 294 8.15 -15.06 19.36
C ARG A 294 7.22 -16.05 18.65
N GLU A 295 6.20 -15.56 17.97
CA GLU A 295 5.23 -16.36 17.24
C GLU A 295 5.73 -16.81 15.86
N VAL A 296 6.79 -16.17 15.34
CA VAL A 296 7.45 -16.60 14.09
C VAL A 296 8.30 -17.82 14.40
N PRO A 297 8.12 -18.97 13.72
CA PRO A 297 8.93 -20.16 13.93
C PRO A 297 10.44 -19.89 13.73
N ALA A 298 11.28 -20.75 14.22
CA ALA A 298 12.70 -20.72 13.90
C ALA A 298 12.94 -21.50 12.60
N TRP A 299 13.92 -21.07 11.81
CA TRP A 299 14.36 -21.77 10.61
C TRP A 299 15.87 -22.08 10.69
N ASP A 300 16.28 -23.11 9.95
CA ASP A 300 17.67 -23.55 9.91
C ASP A 300 18.59 -22.44 9.34
N THR A 301 19.77 -22.30 9.92
CA THR A 301 20.77 -21.31 9.49
C THR A 301 21.37 -21.60 8.11
N ARG A 302 21.23 -22.83 7.62
CA ARG A 302 21.66 -23.24 6.28
C ARG A 302 20.75 -22.67 5.17
N LEU A 303 19.53 -22.26 5.52
CA LEU A 303 18.58 -21.71 4.58
C LEU A 303 18.98 -20.27 4.24
N ALA A 304 19.27 -20.04 2.96
CA ALA A 304 19.84 -18.80 2.43
C ALA A 304 18.83 -17.95 1.62
N ALA A 305 17.66 -18.49 1.36
CA ALA A 305 16.57 -17.72 0.72
C ALA A 305 15.21 -18.19 1.21
N ALA A 306 14.23 -17.31 1.16
CA ALA A 306 12.82 -17.64 1.38
C ALA A 306 11.94 -16.96 0.33
N VAL A 307 10.86 -17.64 -0.06
CA VAL A 307 9.79 -17.08 -0.89
C VAL A 307 8.51 -17.13 -0.08
N TYR A 308 8.01 -15.96 0.29
CA TYR A 308 6.73 -15.76 0.95
C TYR A 308 5.64 -15.61 -0.10
N MET A 309 4.52 -16.30 0.07
CA MET A 309 3.37 -16.24 -0.84
C MET A 309 2.06 -16.18 -0.09
N GLU A 310 1.07 -15.47 -0.66
CA GLU A 310 -0.33 -15.57 -0.25
C GLU A 310 -1.20 -15.96 -1.45
N ILE A 311 -2.20 -16.79 -1.17
CA ILE A 311 -3.19 -17.28 -2.14
C ILE A 311 -4.57 -16.90 -1.60
N HIS A 312 -5.38 -16.25 -2.44
CA HIS A 312 -6.76 -15.89 -2.12
C HIS A 312 -7.69 -16.56 -3.14
N GLY A 313 -8.66 -17.33 -2.69
CA GLY A 313 -9.60 -18.02 -3.57
C GLY A 313 -11.00 -18.13 -2.97
N ASN A 314 -11.96 -18.56 -3.79
CA ASN A 314 -13.34 -18.77 -3.37
C ASN A 314 -13.73 -20.27 -3.38
N HIS A 315 -12.90 -21.11 -3.98
CA HIS A 315 -13.11 -22.54 -4.16
C HIS A 315 -11.96 -23.31 -3.51
N PRO A 316 -12.21 -24.03 -2.41
CA PRO A 316 -11.16 -24.76 -1.68
C PRO A 316 -10.33 -25.68 -2.58
N GLU A 317 -10.99 -26.42 -3.48
CA GLU A 317 -10.34 -27.37 -4.39
C GLU A 317 -9.35 -26.69 -5.37
N GLU A 318 -9.59 -25.46 -5.79
CA GLU A 318 -8.69 -24.70 -6.67
C GLU A 318 -7.46 -24.21 -5.89
N VAL A 319 -7.66 -23.74 -4.66
CA VAL A 319 -6.58 -23.28 -3.78
C VAL A 319 -5.71 -24.46 -3.34
N GLU A 320 -6.32 -25.61 -3.00
CA GLU A 320 -5.59 -26.85 -2.69
C GLU A 320 -4.73 -27.32 -3.86
N ALA A 321 -5.31 -27.41 -5.06
CA ALA A 321 -4.58 -27.83 -6.26
C ALA A 321 -3.43 -26.88 -6.61
N LEU A 322 -3.62 -25.56 -6.45
CA LEU A 322 -2.54 -24.58 -6.63
C LEU A 322 -1.45 -24.75 -5.58
N SER A 323 -1.82 -24.97 -4.33
CA SER A 323 -0.87 -25.16 -3.22
C SER A 323 -0.06 -26.45 -3.39
N GLU A 324 -0.68 -27.54 -3.84
CA GLU A 324 0.01 -28.80 -4.15
C GLU A 324 1.02 -28.59 -5.26
N TRP A 325 0.62 -27.93 -6.37
CA TRP A 325 1.54 -27.62 -7.45
C TRP A 325 2.73 -26.78 -7.00
N LEU A 326 2.49 -25.76 -6.13
CA LEU A 326 3.56 -24.92 -5.58
C LEU A 326 4.53 -25.73 -4.72
N LEU A 327 4.02 -26.65 -3.87
CA LEU A 327 4.83 -27.54 -3.06
C LEU A 327 5.70 -28.48 -3.91
N GLU A 328 5.12 -29.11 -4.93
CA GLU A 328 5.83 -29.99 -5.85
C GLU A 328 6.91 -29.22 -6.62
N THR A 329 6.58 -28.05 -7.18
CA THR A 329 7.51 -27.21 -7.93
C THR A 329 8.66 -26.70 -7.03
N ALA A 330 8.36 -26.28 -5.80
CA ALA A 330 9.38 -25.85 -4.85
C ALA A 330 10.34 -27.00 -4.48
N ALA A 331 9.80 -28.21 -4.28
CA ALA A 331 10.61 -29.41 -4.02
C ALA A 331 11.52 -29.78 -5.21
N GLU A 332 11.00 -29.69 -6.45
CA GLU A 332 11.81 -29.89 -7.66
C GLU A 332 12.95 -28.85 -7.77
N CYS A 333 12.73 -27.64 -7.27
CA CYS A 333 13.75 -26.58 -7.19
C CYS A 333 14.65 -26.69 -5.95
N GLY A 334 14.47 -27.72 -5.09
CA GLY A 334 15.35 -28.01 -3.95
C GLY A 334 14.89 -27.46 -2.61
N SER A 335 13.64 -27.02 -2.47
CA SER A 335 13.02 -26.74 -1.16
C SER A 335 12.70 -28.06 -0.45
N ASP A 336 13.02 -28.13 0.84
CA ASP A 336 12.63 -29.26 1.68
C ASP A 336 11.19 -29.04 2.20
N PRO A 337 10.23 -29.92 1.86
CA PRO A 337 8.85 -29.79 2.35
C PRO A 337 8.74 -29.74 3.86
N ASP A 338 9.62 -30.40 4.60
CA ASP A 338 9.63 -30.40 6.07
C ASP A 338 10.01 -29.04 6.67
N THR A 339 10.62 -28.14 5.88
CA THR A 339 10.96 -26.77 6.28
C THR A 339 9.92 -25.75 5.85
N THR A 340 8.99 -26.13 4.98
CA THR A 340 7.94 -25.24 4.45
C THR A 340 6.92 -24.90 5.52
N TRP A 341 6.54 -23.62 5.59
CA TRP A 341 5.44 -23.18 6.46
C TRP A 341 4.19 -22.97 5.62
N ALA A 342 3.09 -23.57 6.04
CA ALA A 342 1.78 -23.38 5.42
C ALA A 342 0.74 -23.03 6.49
N PHE A 343 -0.02 -21.97 6.25
CA PHE A 343 -1.03 -21.46 7.15
C PHE A 343 -2.32 -21.19 6.38
N CYS A 344 -3.46 -21.51 6.98
CA CYS A 344 -4.77 -21.36 6.38
C CYS A 344 -5.70 -20.54 7.29
N GLY A 345 -6.45 -19.63 6.68
CA GLY A 345 -7.41 -18.77 7.37
C GLY A 345 -6.81 -17.48 7.94
N GLU A 346 -7.68 -16.48 8.18
CA GLU A 346 -7.29 -15.11 8.52
C GLU A 346 -6.32 -15.01 9.70
N ILE A 347 -6.57 -15.75 10.78
CA ILE A 347 -5.76 -15.67 12.02
C ILE A 347 -4.36 -16.19 11.79
N GLU A 348 -4.23 -17.30 11.08
CA GLU A 348 -2.92 -17.93 10.84
C GLU A 348 -2.10 -17.15 9.81
N ILE A 349 -2.75 -16.58 8.79
CA ILE A 349 -2.07 -15.68 7.83
C ILE A 349 -1.53 -14.43 8.52
N GLU A 350 -2.25 -13.84 9.47
CA GLU A 350 -1.72 -12.70 10.23
C GLU A 350 -0.44 -13.05 11.00
N ARG A 351 -0.31 -14.29 11.49
CA ARG A 351 0.95 -14.78 12.10
C ARG A 351 2.07 -14.90 11.07
N LEU A 352 1.74 -15.37 9.86
CA LEU A 352 2.71 -15.47 8.79
C LEU A 352 3.16 -14.08 8.31
N ARG A 353 2.25 -13.12 8.27
CA ARG A 353 2.54 -11.72 7.97
C ARG A 353 3.51 -11.07 8.95
N LEU A 354 3.57 -11.55 10.21
CA LEU A 354 4.59 -11.10 11.16
C LEU A 354 6.01 -11.42 10.67
N PHE A 355 6.22 -12.58 10.03
CA PHE A 355 7.51 -12.92 9.44
C PHE A 355 7.88 -11.96 8.31
N ARG A 356 6.93 -11.68 7.43
CA ARG A 356 7.11 -10.73 6.33
C ARG A 356 7.41 -9.31 6.85
N HIS A 357 6.65 -8.83 7.84
CA HIS A 357 6.85 -7.51 8.44
C HIS A 357 8.16 -7.40 9.24
N ALA A 358 8.73 -8.53 9.62
CA ALA A 358 9.99 -8.56 10.35
C ALA A 358 11.17 -7.99 9.52
N ALA A 359 11.16 -8.13 8.19
CA ALA A 359 12.22 -7.61 7.33
C ALA A 359 12.38 -6.08 7.43
N PRO A 360 11.36 -5.24 7.18
CA PRO A 360 11.48 -3.80 7.34
C PRO A 360 11.73 -3.38 8.80
N GLU A 361 11.21 -4.09 9.79
CA GLU A 361 11.47 -3.81 11.21
C GLU A 361 12.93 -4.08 11.57
N ALA A 362 13.52 -5.19 11.11
CA ALA A 362 14.92 -5.52 11.32
C ALA A 362 15.85 -4.46 10.69
N VAL A 363 15.55 -4.03 9.46
CA VAL A 363 16.30 -2.96 8.79
C VAL A 363 16.19 -1.64 9.56
N ASN A 364 15.00 -1.26 10.02
CA ASN A 364 14.83 -0.05 10.84
C ASN A 364 15.63 -0.14 12.14
N HIS A 365 15.65 -1.30 12.79
CA HIS A 365 16.44 -1.52 14.00
C HIS A 365 17.95 -1.35 13.75
N LEU A 366 18.48 -1.88 12.65
CA LEU A 366 19.87 -1.70 12.24
C LEU A 366 20.21 -0.23 11.99
N ILE A 367 19.32 0.50 11.29
CA ILE A 367 19.48 1.93 11.04
C ILE A 367 19.49 2.71 12.36
N ASP A 368 18.57 2.41 13.28
CA ASP A 368 18.50 3.08 14.57
C ASP A 368 19.79 2.84 15.41
N LYS A 369 20.37 1.62 15.37
CA LYS A 369 21.68 1.32 15.97
C LYS A 369 22.80 2.14 15.32
N ALA A 370 22.84 2.18 13.99
CA ALA A 370 23.86 2.94 13.26
C ALA A 370 23.76 4.45 13.54
N ARG A 371 22.54 4.98 13.69
CA ARG A 371 22.30 6.39 14.06
C ARG A 371 22.76 6.79 15.45
N GLN A 372 22.94 5.83 16.37
CA GLN A 372 23.56 6.10 17.67
C GLN A 372 25.04 6.49 17.52
N VAL A 373 25.68 6.03 16.44
CA VAL A 373 27.09 6.36 16.13
C VAL A 373 27.15 7.61 15.23
N ASP A 374 26.31 7.69 14.21
CA ASP A 374 26.24 8.87 13.32
C ASP A 374 24.78 9.21 12.99
N SER A 375 24.29 10.30 13.59
CA SER A 375 22.91 10.76 13.44
C SER A 375 22.51 11.17 12.00
N ARG A 376 23.49 11.32 11.10
CA ARG A 376 23.27 11.67 9.68
C ARG A 376 22.84 10.48 8.84
N ILE A 377 22.98 9.25 9.34
CA ILE A 377 22.52 8.06 8.62
C ILE A 377 21.02 8.15 8.40
N ALA A 378 20.58 7.93 7.18
CA ALA A 378 19.19 7.94 6.76
C ALA A 378 18.85 6.62 6.05
N LYS A 379 17.57 6.27 6.03
CA LYS A 379 17.07 5.12 5.26
C LYS A 379 16.98 5.49 3.80
N LEU A 380 17.54 4.65 2.95
CA LEU A 380 17.37 4.72 1.50
C LEU A 380 16.71 3.43 1.02
N GLY A 381 15.59 3.54 0.35
CA GLY A 381 14.93 2.44 -0.36
C GLY A 381 14.99 2.69 -1.86
N THR A 382 15.22 1.63 -2.63
CA THR A 382 15.18 1.67 -4.10
C THR A 382 14.28 0.56 -4.61
N ASP A 383 13.48 0.87 -5.65
CA ASP A 383 12.66 -0.08 -6.38
C ASP A 383 13.18 -0.21 -7.80
N MET A 384 13.37 -1.43 -8.26
CA MET A 384 13.72 -1.71 -9.65
C MET A 384 12.63 -2.55 -10.31
N ARG A 385 12.35 -2.25 -11.57
CA ARG A 385 11.44 -3.03 -12.39
C ARG A 385 12.17 -3.64 -13.57
N LEU A 386 12.10 -4.95 -13.70
CA LEU A 386 12.60 -5.65 -14.88
C LEU A 386 11.57 -5.56 -16.02
N ARG A 387 12.05 -5.15 -17.19
CA ARG A 387 11.34 -5.34 -18.46
C ARG A 387 12.05 -6.42 -19.23
N ASN A 388 11.46 -7.59 -19.40
CA ASN A 388 12.04 -8.68 -20.18
C ASN A 388 13.46 -9.10 -19.75
N GLY A 389 13.83 -8.86 -18.50
CA GLY A 389 15.13 -9.19 -17.95
C GLY A 389 15.11 -10.50 -17.17
N SER A 390 16.30 -11.02 -16.89
CA SER A 390 16.50 -12.17 -16.02
C SER A 390 16.48 -11.71 -14.55
N LEU A 391 15.68 -12.34 -13.72
CA LEU A 391 15.68 -12.11 -12.27
C LEU A 391 17.06 -12.42 -11.67
N SER A 392 17.77 -13.42 -12.22
CA SER A 392 19.14 -13.76 -11.81
C SER A 392 20.12 -12.61 -12.02
N GLU A 393 20.07 -11.96 -13.21
CA GLU A 393 20.95 -10.80 -13.49
C GLU A 393 20.66 -9.62 -12.57
N MET A 394 19.40 -9.43 -12.19
CA MET A 394 19.06 -8.36 -11.23
C MET A 394 19.61 -8.65 -9.84
N LEU A 395 19.52 -9.89 -9.37
CA LEU A 395 20.05 -10.28 -8.06
C LEU A 395 21.57 -10.22 -8.00
N GLU A 396 22.27 -10.41 -9.13
CA GLU A 396 23.73 -10.22 -9.21
C GLU A 396 24.14 -8.74 -9.15
N MET A 397 23.25 -7.82 -9.50
CA MET A 397 23.51 -6.37 -9.41
C MET A 397 23.25 -5.77 -8.02
N TYR A 398 22.45 -6.44 -7.20
CA TYR A 398 22.13 -6.02 -5.84
C TYR A 398 23.10 -6.63 -4.82
#